data_77792b62cbd8b2f8bbeec459da09c6ce
#
_entry.id   77792b62cbd8b2f8bbeec459da09c6ce
#
_cell.length_a   1.000
_cell.length_b   1.000
_cell.length_c   1.000
_cell.angle_alpha   90.00
_cell.angle_beta   90.00
_cell.angle_gamma   90.00
#
_symmetry.space_group_name_H-M   'P 1'
#
loop_
_entity.id
_entity.type
_entity.pdbx_description
1 polymer ?
#
loop_
_entity_poly.entity_id
_entity_poly.type
_entity_poly.pdbx_seq_one_letter_code
_entity_poly.pdbx_strand_id
1 'polypeptide(L)'
;MYVVVVYDISLDEKGSHNCRKIFGICKRYLHHIQNSVFEGELSEVDIQRLKYEVSKYIRDDLDSFIIFKSRNEKWMEKEMLGLQEDKTDNFL
;
A
#
# COMPACT_ATOMS: atom_id res chain seq x y z
N MET A 1 -11.33 8.57 -5.74
CA MET A 1 -11.41 7.10 -5.69
C MET A 1 -10.90 6.58 -4.36
N TYR A 2 -11.65 5.69 -3.75
CA TYR A 2 -11.17 5.03 -2.54
C TYR A 2 -10.31 3.84 -2.95
N VAL A 3 -9.15 3.73 -2.35
CA VAL A 3 -8.13 2.78 -2.79
C VAL A 3 -7.65 1.93 -1.62
N VAL A 4 -7.48 0.65 -1.87
CA VAL A 4 -6.79 -0.24 -0.94
C VAL A 4 -5.63 -0.87 -1.69
N VAL A 5 -4.46 -0.79 -1.09
CA VAL A 5 -3.24 -1.35 -1.67
C VAL A 5 -2.77 -2.51 -0.82
N VAL A 6 -2.38 -3.59 -1.48
CA VAL A 6 -1.79 -4.75 -0.83
C VAL A 6 -0.57 -5.16 -1.65
N TYR A 7 0.57 -5.34 -1.02
CA TYR A 7 1.73 -5.78 -1.78
C TYR A 7 2.45 -6.92 -1.06
N ASP A 8 3.23 -7.67 -1.84
CA ASP A 8 4.01 -8.78 -1.35
C ASP A 8 5.36 -8.72 -2.06
N ILE A 9 6.40 -8.45 -1.30
CA ILE A 9 7.74 -8.26 -1.83
C ILE A 9 8.62 -9.41 -1.37
N SER A 10 9.28 -10.06 -2.32
CA SER A 10 10.18 -11.16 -2.01
C SER A 10 11.34 -10.63 -1.18
N LEU A 11 11.60 -11.27 -0.03
CA LEU A 11 12.56 -10.74 0.94
C LEU A 11 13.97 -11.29 0.74
N ASP A 12 14.52 -11.13 -0.44
CA ASP A 12 15.93 -11.37 -0.65
C ASP A 12 16.66 -10.05 -0.32
N GLU A 13 17.93 -10.00 -0.63
CA GLU A 13 18.74 -8.84 -0.28
C GLU A 13 18.17 -7.54 -0.81
N LYS A 14 17.79 -7.55 -2.08
CA LYS A 14 17.26 -6.38 -2.73
C LYS A 14 15.83 -6.09 -2.27
N GLY A 15 15.09 -7.13 -1.95
CA GLY A 15 13.71 -7.03 -1.52
C GLY A 15 13.55 -6.25 -0.23
N SER A 16 14.48 -6.43 0.71
CA SER A 16 14.42 -5.69 1.97
C SER A 16 14.51 -4.19 1.74
N HIS A 17 15.42 -3.78 0.85
CA HIS A 17 15.57 -2.38 0.49
C HIS A 17 14.32 -1.87 -0.24
N ASN A 18 13.85 -2.64 -1.22
CA ASN A 18 12.70 -2.25 -2.03
C ASN A 18 11.44 -2.14 -1.18
N CYS A 19 11.29 -3.05 -0.21
CA CYS A 19 10.14 -3.05 0.68
C CYS A 19 10.07 -1.75 1.47
N ARG A 20 11.21 -1.28 1.99
CA ARG A 20 11.26 -0.03 2.72
C ARG A 20 10.92 1.16 1.83
N LYS A 21 11.39 1.13 0.58
CA LYS A 21 11.10 2.21 -0.36
C LYS A 21 9.61 2.25 -0.70
N ILE A 22 9.04 1.09 -0.97
CA ILE A 22 7.60 1.00 -1.31
C ILE A 22 6.75 1.43 -0.12
N PHE A 23 7.13 1.02 1.09
CA PHE A 23 6.44 1.43 2.30
C PHE A 23 6.43 2.97 2.41
N GLY A 24 7.58 3.59 2.23
CA GLY A 24 7.69 5.04 2.31
C GLY A 24 6.85 5.76 1.26
N ILE A 25 6.80 5.21 0.05
CA ILE A 25 5.96 5.78 -1.01
C ILE A 25 4.50 5.69 -0.62
N CYS A 26 4.05 4.51 -0.19
CA CYS A 26 2.65 4.32 0.19
C CYS A 26 2.26 5.23 1.35
N LYS A 27 3.15 5.44 2.32
CA LYS A 27 2.86 6.30 3.47
C LYS A 27 2.62 7.75 3.05
N ARG A 28 3.21 8.19 1.97
CA ARG A 28 3.00 9.57 1.51
C ARG A 28 1.63 9.78 0.87
N TYR A 29 1.05 8.71 0.34
CA TYR A 29 -0.22 8.80 -0.37
C TYR A 29 -1.41 8.27 0.42
N LEU A 30 -1.17 7.31 1.30
CA LEU A 30 -2.24 6.51 1.91
C LEU A 30 -2.00 6.34 3.41
N HIS A 31 -2.99 5.77 4.07
CA HIS A 31 -2.90 5.45 5.49
C HIS A 31 -2.50 3.99 5.64
N HIS A 32 -1.52 3.73 6.48
CA HIS A 32 -1.05 2.38 6.76
C HIS A 32 -2.06 1.66 7.66
N ILE A 33 -2.50 0.49 7.25
CA ILE A 33 -3.43 -0.32 8.03
C ILE A 33 -2.66 -1.36 8.83
N GLN A 34 -1.94 -2.22 8.14
CA GLN A 34 -1.10 -3.24 8.77
C GLN A 34 -0.16 -3.80 7.73
N ASN A 35 0.99 -4.26 8.18
CA ASN A 35 2.00 -4.88 7.30
C ASN A 35 2.10 -4.16 5.95
N SER A 36 1.67 -4.80 4.89
CA SER A 36 1.75 -4.26 3.55
C SER A 36 0.39 -3.82 3.00
N VAL A 37 -0.50 -3.39 3.89
CA VAL A 37 -1.85 -2.96 3.49
C VAL A 37 -2.03 -1.48 3.81
N PHE A 38 -2.48 -0.73 2.81
CA PHE A 38 -2.72 0.70 2.92
C PHE A 38 -4.08 1.04 2.33
N GLU A 39 -4.68 2.14 2.76
CA GLU A 39 -5.95 2.59 2.21
C GLU A 39 -6.02 4.12 2.22
N GLY A 40 -6.88 4.66 1.39
CA GLY A 40 -7.13 6.09 1.39
C GLY A 40 -7.85 6.56 0.14
N GLU A 41 -8.12 7.85 0.13
CA GLU A 41 -8.80 8.49 -0.99
C GLU A 41 -7.74 9.12 -1.89
N LEU A 42 -7.74 8.78 -3.16
CA LEU A 42 -6.80 9.33 -4.13
C LEU A 42 -7.52 9.76 -5.40
N SER A 43 -7.00 10.80 -6.03
CA SER A 43 -7.44 11.16 -7.38
C SER A 43 -6.83 10.16 -8.36
N GLU A 44 -7.37 10.09 -9.57
CA GLU A 44 -6.80 9.23 -10.61
C GLU A 44 -5.36 9.64 -10.92
N VAL A 45 -5.08 10.93 -10.87
CA VAL A 45 -3.72 11.42 -11.11
C VAL A 45 -2.77 10.89 -10.04
N ASP A 46 -3.19 10.93 -8.79
CA ASP A 46 -2.34 10.44 -7.70
C ASP A 46 -2.16 8.92 -7.75
N ILE A 47 -3.18 8.19 -8.21
CA ILE A 47 -3.04 6.76 -8.40
C ILE A 47 -1.95 6.48 -9.45
N GLN A 48 -1.96 7.23 -10.54
CA GLN A 48 -0.94 7.04 -11.57
C GLN A 48 0.47 7.41 -11.06
N ARG A 49 0.55 8.46 -10.25
CA ARG A 49 1.83 8.84 -9.64
C ARG A 49 2.35 7.75 -8.71
N LEU A 50 1.45 7.22 -7.87
CA LEU A 50 1.79 6.13 -6.95
C LEU A 50 2.33 4.93 -7.74
N LYS A 51 1.62 4.55 -8.79
CA LYS A 51 2.02 3.41 -9.63
C LYS A 51 3.41 3.65 -10.23
N TYR A 52 3.64 4.85 -10.73
CA TYR A 52 4.92 5.17 -11.34
C TYR A 52 6.07 5.06 -10.33
N GLU A 53 5.88 5.62 -9.15
CA GLU A 53 6.93 5.59 -8.13
C GLU A 53 7.22 4.17 -7.67
N VAL A 54 6.16 3.39 -7.43
CA VAL A 54 6.30 2.01 -6.99
C VAL A 54 6.95 1.14 -8.06
N SER A 55 6.65 1.42 -9.33
CA SER A 55 7.16 0.61 -10.43
C SER A 55 8.69 0.57 -10.48
N LYS A 56 9.33 1.55 -9.88
CA LYS A 56 10.80 1.59 -9.85
C LYS A 56 11.38 0.50 -8.94
N TYR A 57 10.57 -0.05 -8.06
CA TYR A 57 11.05 -0.99 -7.06
C TYR A 57 10.38 -2.36 -7.13
N ILE A 58 9.35 -2.51 -7.95
CA ILE A 58 8.66 -3.80 -8.12
C ILE A 58 9.41 -4.63 -9.16
N ARG A 59 9.69 -5.87 -8.82
CA ARG A 59 10.32 -6.81 -9.74
C ARG A 59 9.24 -7.75 -10.25
N ASP A 60 8.98 -7.71 -11.53
CA ASP A 60 7.83 -8.39 -12.16
C ASP A 60 7.76 -9.88 -11.91
N ASP A 61 8.91 -10.52 -11.71
CA ASP A 61 8.97 -11.96 -11.53
C ASP A 61 8.99 -12.40 -10.06
N LEU A 62 9.11 -11.47 -9.13
CA LEU A 62 9.26 -11.81 -7.71
C LEU A 62 8.26 -11.12 -6.79
N ASP A 63 7.76 -9.97 -7.19
CA ASP A 63 6.97 -9.12 -6.32
C ASP A 63 5.59 -8.88 -6.89
N SER A 64 4.63 -8.51 -6.03
CA SER A 64 3.32 -8.10 -6.51
C SER A 64 2.86 -6.85 -5.76
N PHE A 65 2.07 -6.02 -6.44
CA PHE A 65 1.52 -4.80 -5.87
C PHE A 65 0.11 -4.66 -6.46
N ILE A 66 -0.88 -4.77 -5.59
CA ILE A 66 -2.28 -4.80 -6.03
C ILE A 66 -3.00 -3.56 -5.54
N ILE A 67 -3.74 -2.94 -6.43
CA ILE A 67 -4.56 -1.78 -6.10
C ILE A 67 -6.01 -2.12 -6.34
N PHE A 68 -6.81 -2.10 -5.29
CA PHE A 68 -8.26 -2.24 -5.40
C PHE A 68 -8.84 -0.83 -5.39
N LYS A 69 -9.72 -0.53 -6.31
CA LYS A 69 -10.32 0.80 -6.44
C LYS A 69 -11.82 0.74 -6.35
N SER A 70 -12.40 1.70 -5.64
CA SER A 70 -13.83 1.88 -5.59
C SER A 70 -14.11 3.37 -5.77
N ARG A 71 -15.22 3.70 -6.40
CA ARG A 71 -15.57 5.10 -6.60
C ARG A 71 -15.85 5.79 -5.28
N ASN A 72 -16.30 5.03 -4.30
CA ASN A 72 -16.73 5.62 -3.04
C ASN A 72 -16.42 4.66 -1.92
N GLU A 73 -15.92 5.19 -0.81
CA GLU A 73 -15.61 4.40 0.38
C GLU A 73 -16.84 3.62 0.86
N LYS A 74 -18.03 4.17 0.68
CA LYS A 74 -19.26 3.52 1.10
C LYS A 74 -19.51 2.19 0.42
N TRP A 75 -18.91 1.97 -0.72
CA TRP A 75 -19.10 0.75 -1.48
C TRP A 75 -18.09 -0.34 -1.12
N MET A 76 -17.21 -0.03 -0.18
CA MET A 76 -16.21 -0.97 0.27
C MET A 76 -16.31 -1.10 1.78
N GLU A 77 -16.77 -2.24 2.25
CA GLU A 77 -16.85 -2.48 3.68
C GLU A 77 -15.55 -3.08 4.16
N LYS A 78 -15.17 -2.69 5.35
CA LYS A 78 -13.96 -3.20 5.98
C LYS A 78 -14.30 -3.63 7.39
N GLU A 79 -13.96 -4.86 7.74
CA GLU A 79 -14.12 -5.36 9.10
C GLU A 79 -12.74 -5.75 9.59
N MET A 80 -12.46 -5.44 10.83
CA MET A 80 -11.17 -5.75 11.43
C MET A 80 -11.39 -6.46 12.75
N LEU A 81 -10.60 -7.48 12.97
CA LEU A 81 -10.63 -8.23 14.22
C LEU A 81 -9.24 -8.14 14.84
N GLY A 82 -9.19 -8.16 16.15
CA GLY A 82 -7.93 -8.11 16.86
C GLY A 82 -7.46 -6.68 17.06
N LEU A 83 -6.15 -6.50 17.05
CA LEU A 83 -5.56 -5.18 17.22
C LEU A 83 -5.83 -4.33 16.01
N GLN A 84 -6.33 -3.13 16.25
CA GLN A 84 -6.65 -2.20 15.18
C GLN A 84 -5.85 -0.95 15.36
N GLU A 85 -5.68 -0.28 14.37
CA GLU A 85 -5.26 0.98 14.42
C GLU A 85 -3.99 1.31 14.92
N ASP A 86 -3.86 2.29 15.07
CA ASP A 86 -2.88 3.17 15.47
C ASP A 86 -1.63 2.65 15.98
N LYS A 87 -1.57 1.49 16.48
CA LYS A 87 -0.36 0.90 16.97
C LYS A 87 0.68 0.77 15.90
N THR A 88 0.25 0.63 14.68
CA THR A 88 1.20 0.51 13.58
C THR A 88 2.02 1.78 13.41
N ASP A 89 1.45 2.92 13.75
CA ASP A 89 2.17 4.17 13.61
C ASP A 89 3.30 4.27 14.61
N ASN A 90 3.18 3.59 15.72
CA ASN A 90 4.18 3.64 16.76
C ASN A 90 5.39 2.75 16.49
N PHE A 91 5.28 1.86 15.53
CA PHE A 91 6.36 0.94 15.20
C PHE A 91 7.20 1.44 14.05
N LEU A 92 6.84 2.57 13.54
CA LEU A 92 7.54 3.15 12.42
C LEU A 92 8.43 4.28 12.85
#